data_09c6acc0bcc16910ff4c801f504a6165
#
_entry.id   09c6acc0bcc16910ff4c801f504a6165
#
_cell.length_a   1.000
_cell.length_b   1.000
_cell.length_c   1.000
_cell.angle_alpha   90.00
_cell.angle_beta   90.00
_cell.angle_gamma   90.00
#
_symmetry.space_group_name_H-M   'P 1'
#
loop_
_entity.id
_entity.type
_entity.pdbx_description
1 polymer ?
#
loop_
_entity_poly.entity_id
_entity_poly.type
_entity_poly.pdbx_seq_one_letter_code
_entity_poly.pdbx_strand_id
1 'polypeptide(L)'
;MTLDKSSTGRDVHRISRMASELGSRKRLPEVLADTLQEEILQLSVGDRLPTEPELAERFGVSRTVVRETARLLVQRGLVTVSPGRGMTVAEFDGRLIADQYGLLLRLS
;
A
#
# COMPACT_ATOMS: atom_id res chain seq x y z
N MET A 1 -7.86 -11.94 -5.52
CA MET A 1 -6.90 -11.30 -6.44
C MET A 1 -5.58 -11.11 -5.73
N THR A 2 -4.50 -11.45 -6.35
CA THR A 2 -3.16 -11.30 -5.78
C THR A 2 -2.42 -10.19 -6.49
N LEU A 3 -1.49 -9.54 -5.80
CA LEU A 3 -0.62 -8.55 -6.40
C LEU A 3 0.34 -9.29 -7.35
N ASP A 4 0.45 -8.80 -8.57
CA ASP A 4 1.05 -9.54 -9.67
C ASP A 4 2.24 -8.80 -10.26
N LYS A 5 3.33 -9.52 -10.47
CA LYS A 5 4.52 -8.97 -11.10
C LYS A 5 4.32 -8.65 -12.59
N SER A 6 3.34 -9.26 -13.23
CA SER A 6 3.13 -9.05 -14.66
C SER A 6 2.72 -7.63 -15.01
N SER A 7 2.32 -6.83 -14.03
CA SER A 7 1.93 -5.44 -14.25
C SER A 7 3.05 -4.43 -14.00
N THR A 8 4.29 -4.89 -13.83
CA THR A 8 5.43 -4.06 -13.43
C THR A 8 5.58 -2.78 -14.26
N GLY A 9 5.59 -2.89 -15.58
CA GLY A 9 5.78 -1.73 -16.45
C GLY A 9 4.68 -0.68 -16.32
N ARG A 10 3.44 -1.14 -16.23
CA ARG A 10 2.31 -0.22 -16.09
C ARG A 10 2.30 0.47 -14.73
N ASP A 11 2.66 -0.26 -13.68
CA ASP A 11 2.68 0.30 -12.34
C ASP A 11 3.78 1.34 -12.18
N VAL A 12 4.94 1.13 -12.81
CA VAL A 12 6.02 2.11 -12.80
C VAL A 12 5.55 3.44 -13.40
N HIS A 13 4.93 3.40 -14.55
CA HIS A 13 4.43 4.61 -15.20
C HIS A 13 3.29 5.25 -14.41
N ARG A 14 2.41 4.45 -13.86
CA ARG A 14 1.29 4.92 -13.06
C ARG A 14 1.76 5.72 -11.86
N ILE A 15 2.71 5.20 -11.10
CA ILE A 15 3.22 5.86 -9.91
C ILE A 15 3.95 7.16 -10.26
N SER A 16 4.77 7.15 -11.30
CA SER A 16 5.48 8.34 -11.75
C SER A 16 4.50 9.44 -12.18
N ARG A 17 3.45 9.05 -12.90
CA ARG A 17 2.44 9.99 -13.37
C ARG A 17 1.66 10.58 -12.19
N MET A 18 1.25 9.73 -11.26
CA MET A 18 0.51 10.18 -10.10
C MET A 18 1.32 11.14 -9.26
N ALA A 19 2.59 10.85 -9.05
CA ALA A 19 3.48 11.72 -8.30
C ALA A 19 3.61 13.08 -8.98
N SER A 20 3.72 13.10 -10.33
CA SER A 20 3.80 14.34 -11.09
C SER A 20 2.50 15.14 -11.02
N GLU A 21 1.37 14.48 -11.13
CA GLU A 21 0.06 15.13 -11.12
C GLU A 21 -0.24 15.76 -9.76
N LEU A 22 0.17 15.13 -8.68
CA LEU A 22 -0.01 15.64 -7.34
C LEU A 22 1.00 16.72 -6.99
N GLY A 23 2.05 16.87 -7.82
CA GLY A 23 3.12 17.81 -7.57
C GLY A 23 3.87 17.44 -6.31
N SER A 24 4.24 18.44 -5.52
CA SER A 24 4.99 18.21 -4.27
C SER A 24 4.10 18.04 -3.05
N ARG A 25 2.79 17.96 -3.23
CA ARG A 25 1.85 17.89 -2.11
C ARG A 25 1.92 16.60 -1.32
N LYS A 26 2.23 15.49 -1.98
CA LYS A 26 2.40 14.19 -1.32
C LYS A 26 3.76 13.63 -1.62
N ARG A 27 4.34 13.05 -0.59
CA ARG A 27 5.60 12.33 -0.76
C ARG A 27 5.32 11.01 -1.48
N LEU A 28 6.34 10.53 -2.19
CA LEU A 28 6.21 9.28 -2.95
C LEU A 28 5.78 8.09 -2.10
N PRO A 29 6.28 7.87 -0.88
CA PRO A 29 5.77 6.78 -0.04
C PRO A 29 4.28 6.88 0.23
N GLU A 30 3.75 8.10 0.40
CA GLU A 30 2.32 8.27 0.64
C GLU A 30 1.50 7.92 -0.58
N VAL A 31 1.97 8.31 -1.76
CA VAL A 31 1.31 7.96 -3.03
C VAL A 31 1.28 6.45 -3.21
N LEU A 32 2.42 5.80 -2.94
CA LEU A 32 2.51 4.35 -3.08
C LEU A 32 1.64 3.65 -2.05
N ALA A 33 1.59 4.15 -0.82
CA ALA A 33 0.72 3.58 0.21
C ALA A 33 -0.75 3.67 -0.18
N ASP A 34 -1.17 4.81 -0.74
CA ASP A 34 -2.55 4.97 -1.21
C ASP A 34 -2.88 3.97 -2.31
N THR A 35 -1.96 3.78 -3.23
CA THR A 35 -2.14 2.83 -4.33
C THR A 35 -2.24 1.40 -3.81
N LEU A 36 -1.33 1.01 -2.91
CA LEU A 36 -1.34 -0.33 -2.34
C LEU A 36 -2.55 -0.56 -1.45
N GLN A 37 -3.02 0.46 -0.77
CA GLN A 37 -4.21 0.35 0.06
C GLN A 37 -5.42 -0.09 -0.76
N GLU A 38 -5.60 0.47 -1.95
CA GLU A 38 -6.69 0.07 -2.83
C GLU A 38 -6.60 -1.41 -3.19
N GLU A 39 -5.39 -1.89 -3.47
CA GLU A 39 -5.19 -3.29 -3.81
C GLU A 39 -5.40 -4.20 -2.60
N ILE A 40 -4.90 -3.78 -1.44
CA ILE A 40 -5.01 -4.55 -0.20
C ILE A 40 -6.48 -4.75 0.18
N LEU A 41 -7.31 -3.74 -0.04
CA LEU A 41 -8.73 -3.83 0.28
C LEU A 41 -9.46 -4.87 -0.58
N GLN A 42 -8.86 -5.31 -1.67
CA GLN A 42 -9.39 -6.38 -2.51
C GLN A 42 -8.89 -7.76 -2.09
N LEU A 43 -7.95 -7.82 -1.17
CA LEU A 43 -7.37 -9.08 -0.70
C LEU A 43 -8.07 -9.56 0.56
N SER A 44 -7.77 -10.79 0.95
CA SER A 44 -8.30 -11.39 2.17
C SER A 44 -7.31 -11.27 3.31
N VAL A 45 -7.83 -11.21 4.53
CA VAL A 45 -6.99 -11.21 5.73
C VAL A 45 -6.03 -12.41 5.69
N GLY A 46 -4.77 -12.15 5.98
CA GLY A 46 -3.73 -13.17 5.95
C GLY A 46 -3.05 -13.36 4.62
N ASP A 47 -3.59 -12.79 3.54
CA ASP A 47 -2.92 -12.86 2.24
C ASP A 47 -1.56 -12.17 2.33
N ARG A 48 -0.57 -12.78 1.68
CA ARG A 48 0.79 -12.26 1.69
C ARG A 48 0.95 -11.23 0.59
N LEU A 49 1.57 -10.11 0.93
CA LEU A 49 1.95 -9.10 -0.05
C LEU A 49 3.30 -9.47 -0.67
N PRO A 50 3.63 -8.89 -1.83
CA PRO A 50 4.97 -9.05 -2.39
C PRO A 50 6.02 -8.53 -1.40
N THR A 51 7.25 -9.01 -1.53
CA THR A 51 8.36 -8.57 -0.69
C THR A 51 8.76 -7.14 -1.03
N GLU A 52 9.53 -6.51 -0.15
CA GLU A 52 10.03 -5.15 -0.41
C GLU A 52 10.81 -5.06 -1.73
N PRO A 53 11.75 -5.98 -2.03
CA PRO A 53 12.42 -5.95 -3.32
C PRO A 53 11.46 -6.10 -4.50
N GLU A 54 10.45 -6.96 -4.37
CA GLU A 54 9.47 -7.14 -5.44
C GLU A 54 8.65 -5.87 -5.66
N LEU A 55 8.25 -5.21 -4.59
CA LEU A 55 7.52 -3.95 -4.70
C LEU A 55 8.39 -2.84 -5.28
N ALA A 56 9.66 -2.79 -4.88
CA ALA A 56 10.59 -1.80 -5.44
C ALA A 56 10.71 -1.97 -6.95
N GLU A 57 10.85 -3.20 -7.41
CA GLU A 57 10.92 -3.51 -8.83
C GLU A 57 9.62 -3.20 -9.55
N ARG A 58 8.49 -3.62 -8.97
CA ARG A 58 7.18 -3.43 -9.58
C ARG A 58 6.85 -1.96 -9.81
N PHE A 59 7.16 -1.12 -8.84
CA PHE A 59 6.81 0.30 -8.90
C PHE A 59 7.94 1.20 -9.36
N GLY A 60 9.13 0.64 -9.58
CA GLY A 60 10.28 1.43 -10.03
C GLY A 60 10.74 2.45 -9.01
N VAL A 61 10.73 2.09 -7.74
CA VAL A 61 11.13 2.98 -6.64
C VAL A 61 12.25 2.33 -5.82
N SER A 62 12.89 3.12 -4.98
CA SER A 62 13.96 2.60 -4.12
C SER A 62 13.39 1.73 -3.00
N ARG A 63 14.25 0.90 -2.42
CA ARG A 63 13.88 0.10 -1.24
C ARG A 63 13.52 1.00 -0.06
N THR A 64 14.17 2.14 0.06
CA THR A 64 13.88 3.11 1.11
C THR A 64 12.44 3.59 1.00
N VAL A 65 11.99 3.92 -0.22
CA VAL A 65 10.60 4.33 -0.45
C VAL A 65 9.65 3.20 -0.08
N VAL A 66 9.95 1.98 -0.49
CA VAL A 66 9.09 0.83 -0.17
C VAL A 66 9.02 0.61 1.34
N ARG A 67 10.15 0.73 2.03
CA ARG A 67 10.18 0.55 3.48
C ARG A 67 9.34 1.58 4.21
N GLU A 68 9.42 2.85 3.77
CA GLU A 68 8.59 3.90 4.33
C GLU A 68 7.10 3.66 4.02
N THR A 69 6.83 3.19 2.82
CA THR A 69 5.47 2.81 2.42
C THR A 69 4.92 1.70 3.31
N ALA A 70 5.72 0.66 3.56
CA ALA A 70 5.31 -0.44 4.43
C ALA A 70 5.00 0.07 5.83
N ARG A 71 5.80 1.00 6.33
CA ARG A 71 5.57 1.59 7.65
C ARG A 71 4.24 2.33 7.69
N LEU A 72 3.90 3.06 6.63
CA LEU A 72 2.61 3.74 6.54
C LEU A 72 1.45 2.73 6.51
N LEU A 73 1.60 1.63 5.78
CA LEU A 73 0.57 0.61 5.72
C LEU A 73 0.35 -0.05 7.09
N VAL A 74 1.41 -0.26 7.84
CA VAL A 74 1.30 -0.77 9.21
C VAL A 74 0.57 0.25 10.09
N GLN A 75 0.93 1.51 9.99
CA GLN A 75 0.28 2.57 10.77
C GLN A 75 -1.21 2.68 10.47
N ARG A 76 -1.59 2.44 9.21
CA ARG A 76 -3.00 2.45 8.80
C ARG A 76 -3.74 1.19 9.25
N GLY A 77 -3.04 0.22 9.82
CA GLY A 77 -3.66 -1.03 10.26
C GLY A 77 -4.01 -1.98 9.13
N LEU A 78 -3.42 -1.78 7.95
CA LEU A 78 -3.75 -2.58 6.77
C LEU A 78 -2.92 -3.84 6.65
N VAL A 79 -1.70 -3.82 7.17
CA VAL A 79 -0.80 -4.98 7.09
C VAL A 79 -0.10 -5.19 8.42
N THR A 80 0.36 -6.42 8.63
CA THR A 80 1.28 -6.76 9.70
C THR A 80 2.55 -7.30 9.08
N VAL A 81 3.66 -7.13 9.77
CA VAL A 81 4.96 -7.64 9.33
C VAL A 81 5.43 -8.65 10.36
N SER A 82 5.73 -9.85 9.92
CA SER A 82 6.18 -10.92 10.80
C SER A 82 7.49 -11.49 10.26
N PRO A 83 8.43 -11.83 11.16
CA PRO A 83 9.66 -12.48 10.74
C PRO A 83 9.35 -13.77 9.97
N GLY A 84 10.00 -13.95 8.83
CA GLY A 84 9.83 -15.14 8.00
C GLY A 84 8.59 -15.13 7.10
N ARG A 85 7.57 -14.34 7.42
CA ARG A 85 6.34 -14.28 6.61
C ARG A 85 6.22 -13.00 5.80
N GLY A 86 6.99 -11.96 6.15
CA GLY A 86 6.91 -10.67 5.48
C GLY A 86 5.61 -9.94 5.82
N MET A 87 5.10 -9.19 4.86
CA MET A 87 3.86 -8.44 5.04
C MET A 87 2.65 -9.28 4.66
N THR A 88 1.65 -9.26 5.53
CA THR A 88 0.37 -9.93 5.27
C THR A 88 -0.76 -8.97 5.57
N VAL A 89 -1.89 -9.19 4.93
CA VAL A 89 -3.07 -8.36 5.16
C VAL A 89 -3.55 -8.56 6.59
N ALA A 90 -3.67 -7.47 7.32
CA ALA A 90 -4.08 -7.50 8.72
C ALA A 90 -5.60 -7.61 8.83
N GLU A 91 -6.05 -8.17 9.95
CA GLU A 91 -7.44 -8.08 10.30
C GLU A 91 -7.67 -6.66 10.82
N PHE A 92 -8.30 -5.83 10.02
CA PHE A 92 -8.51 -4.45 10.42
C PHE A 92 -9.94 -4.22 10.85
N ASP A 93 -10.05 -3.40 11.91
CA ASP A 93 -11.32 -3.00 12.47
C ASP A 93 -11.91 -1.87 11.63
N GLY A 94 -13.17 -1.95 11.29
CA GLY A 94 -13.86 -0.88 10.58
C GLY A 94 -13.80 0.45 11.31
N ARG A 95 -13.65 0.45 12.62
CA ARG A 95 -13.50 1.69 13.39
C ARG A 95 -12.17 2.38 13.12
N LEU A 96 -11.09 1.61 12.95
CA LEU A 96 -9.80 2.20 12.63
C LEU A 96 -9.84 2.88 11.27
N ILE A 97 -10.51 2.25 10.33
CA ILE A 97 -10.68 2.84 9.00
C ILE A 97 -11.57 4.08 9.09
N ALA A 98 -12.62 4.04 9.92
CA ALA A 98 -13.49 5.17 10.15
C ALA A 98 -12.71 6.37 10.66
N ASP A 99 -11.83 6.16 11.61
CA ASP A 99 -11.03 7.23 12.19
C ASP A 99 -10.11 7.88 11.16
N GLN A 100 -9.58 7.08 10.22
CA GLN A 100 -8.71 7.60 9.17
C GLN A 100 -9.47 8.36 8.09
N TYR A 101 -10.65 7.91 7.74
CA TYR A 101 -11.41 8.47 6.63
C TYR A 101 -12.58 9.34 7.10
N GLY A 102 -12.72 9.51 8.39
CA GLY A 102 -13.66 10.44 8.97
C GLY A 102 -15.12 10.06 8.70
N LEU A 103 -15.82 10.96 8.06
CA LEU A 103 -17.27 10.89 7.96
C LEU A 103 -17.83 9.72 7.17
N LEU A 104 -17.03 9.06 6.36
CA LEU A 104 -17.55 8.01 5.49
C LEU A 104 -18.26 6.90 6.25
N LEU A 105 -17.79 6.57 7.44
CA LEU A 105 -18.34 5.48 8.21
C LEU A 105 -19.37 5.92 9.23
N ARG A 106 -19.52 7.19 9.46
CA ARG A 106 -20.56 7.69 10.33
C ARG A 106 -21.95 7.58 9.73
N LEU A 107 -22.00 7.41 8.42
CA LEU A 107 -23.25 7.29 7.70
C LEU A 107 -23.77 5.87 7.66
N SER A 108 -23.01 4.93 8.14
CA SER A 108 -23.38 3.52 8.14
C SER A 108 -24.19 3.14 9.34
#